data_84732f8c427fa8e7fa0ba0d033084602
#
_entry.id   84732f8c427fa8e7fa0ba0d033084602
#
_cell.length_a   1.000
_cell.length_b   1.000
_cell.length_c   1.000
_cell.angle_alpha   90.00
_cell.angle_beta   90.00
_cell.angle_gamma   90.00
#
_symmetry.space_group_name_H-M   'P 1'
#
loop_
_entity.id
_entity.type
_entity.pdbx_description
1 polymer ?
#
loop_
_entity_poly.entity_id
_entity_poly.type
_entity_poly.pdbx_seq_one_letter_code
_entity_poly.pdbx_strand_id
1 'polypeptide(L)'
;RDLLARPAHQFADEADQAGLALLDLKDLREVIMHLTSEEGKDELDGIGGVSKQTAGVILRQLTTFANGGAEVFFGEPEFDTRDLLRRAEDGRGVISCLELPGVASRPELFSTFLMWLLADLFHDLPEEGDLDKPKLVFFFDEAHLLFNDASDAFLDQIAQTVRLIRSKGVGVFFVTQSP
;
A
#
# COMPACT_ATOMS: atom_id res chain seq x y z
N ARG A 1 -5.62 -2.80 15.98
CA ARG A 1 -5.44 -2.23 14.64
C ARG A 1 -3.98 -2.09 14.24
N ASP A 2 -3.08 -1.79 15.19
CA ASP A 2 -1.63 -1.79 14.97
C ASP A 2 -1.01 -3.20 14.87
N LEU A 3 -1.76 -4.24 15.22
CA LEU A 3 -1.29 -5.62 15.26
C LEU A 3 -1.08 -6.26 13.87
N LEU A 4 -1.68 -5.71 12.81
CA LEU A 4 -1.52 -6.22 11.44
C LEU A 4 -0.36 -5.56 10.67
N ALA A 5 -0.02 -4.31 11.02
CA ALA A 5 1.05 -3.58 10.33
C ALA A 5 2.46 -3.93 10.88
N ARG A 6 2.61 -4.13 12.19
CA ARG A 6 3.91 -4.42 12.81
C ARG A 6 4.47 -5.81 12.46
N PRO A 7 3.70 -6.89 12.58
CA PRO A 7 4.20 -8.20 12.18
C PRO A 7 4.61 -8.25 10.70
N ALA A 8 3.80 -7.70 9.81
CA ALA A 8 4.12 -7.73 8.38
C ALA A 8 5.42 -6.99 8.04
N HIS A 9 5.67 -5.85 8.66
CA HIS A 9 6.93 -5.10 8.47
C HIS A 9 8.13 -5.84 9.02
N GLN A 10 8.02 -6.44 10.19
CA GLN A 10 9.10 -7.19 10.81
C GLN A 10 9.43 -8.49 10.05
N PHE A 11 8.41 -9.15 9.50
CA PHE A 11 8.60 -10.32 8.63
C PHE A 11 9.18 -9.98 7.27
N ALA A 12 8.83 -8.81 6.71
CA ALA A 12 9.47 -8.31 5.50
C ALA A 12 10.98 -8.08 5.75
N ASP A 13 11.34 -7.48 6.88
CA ASP A 13 12.74 -7.25 7.25
C ASP A 13 13.50 -8.56 7.50
N GLU A 14 12.89 -9.55 8.14
CA GLU A 14 13.50 -10.87 8.37
C GLU A 14 13.58 -11.69 7.10
N ALA A 15 12.57 -11.66 6.25
CA ALA A 15 12.58 -12.29 4.93
C ALA A 15 13.66 -11.66 4.04
N ASP A 16 13.81 -10.35 4.06
CA ASP A 16 14.84 -9.62 3.31
C ASP A 16 16.25 -9.97 3.81
N GLN A 17 16.46 -10.07 5.13
CA GLN A 17 17.71 -10.53 5.73
C GLN A 17 18.05 -11.98 5.39
N ALA A 18 17.03 -12.83 5.19
CA ALA A 18 17.18 -14.21 4.74
C ALA A 18 17.33 -14.35 3.21
N GLY A 19 17.20 -13.25 2.46
CA GLY A 19 17.20 -13.25 0.99
C GLY A 19 15.93 -13.84 0.39
N LEU A 20 14.84 -13.86 1.16
CA LEU A 20 13.51 -14.32 0.73
C LEU A 20 12.65 -13.09 0.47
N ALA A 21 12.33 -12.83 -0.78
CA ALA A 21 11.43 -11.75 -1.14
C ALA A 21 9.97 -12.15 -0.84
N LEU A 22 9.23 -11.28 -0.16
CA LEU A 22 7.80 -11.41 0.05
C LEU A 22 7.10 -10.68 -1.09
N LEU A 23 6.90 -11.38 -2.21
CA LEU A 23 6.48 -10.76 -3.47
C LEU A 23 4.97 -10.75 -3.66
N ASP A 24 4.28 -11.81 -3.23
CA ASP A 24 2.86 -11.95 -3.51
C ASP A 24 2.03 -12.43 -2.29
N LEU A 25 0.72 -12.57 -2.50
CA LEU A 25 -0.20 -13.04 -1.46
C LEU A 25 0.03 -14.51 -1.07
N LYS A 26 0.65 -15.30 -1.94
CA LYS A 26 0.96 -16.71 -1.66
C LYS A 26 2.14 -16.80 -0.72
N ASP A 27 3.18 -16.00 -0.95
CA ASP A 27 4.32 -15.90 -0.07
C ASP A 27 3.88 -15.49 1.34
N LEU A 28 3.07 -14.43 1.43
CA LEU A 28 2.51 -13.98 2.70
C LEU A 28 1.70 -15.08 3.40
N ARG A 29 0.93 -15.85 2.65
CA ARG A 29 0.16 -16.98 3.18
C ARG A 29 1.07 -18.06 3.73
N GLU A 30 2.13 -18.43 3.00
CA GLU A 30 3.07 -19.47 3.43
C GLU A 30 3.84 -19.05 4.67
N VAL A 31 4.28 -17.79 4.75
CA VAL A 31 4.89 -17.23 5.96
C VAL A 31 3.96 -17.35 7.17
N ILE A 32 2.69 -16.94 7.05
CA ILE A 32 1.73 -17.06 8.16
C ILE A 32 1.50 -18.52 8.55
N MET A 33 1.46 -19.43 7.58
CA MET A 33 1.31 -20.87 7.84
C MET A 33 2.53 -21.43 8.56
N HIS A 34 3.74 -21.07 8.12
CA HIS A 34 4.99 -21.46 8.76
C HIS A 34 5.05 -20.99 10.22
N LEU A 35 4.84 -19.70 10.45
CA LEU A 35 4.89 -19.08 11.77
C LEU A 35 3.85 -19.64 12.78
N THR A 36 2.79 -20.26 12.28
CA THR A 36 1.79 -20.92 13.12
C THR A 36 1.96 -22.45 13.21
N SER A 37 2.96 -22.99 12.55
CA SER A 37 3.37 -24.38 12.64
C SER A 37 4.16 -24.67 13.93
N GLU A 38 4.42 -25.93 14.20
CA GLU A 38 5.27 -26.33 15.35
C GLU A 38 6.74 -25.95 15.12
N GLU A 39 7.16 -25.78 13.88
CA GLU A 39 8.53 -25.45 13.49
C GLU A 39 8.82 -23.94 13.58
N GLY A 40 7.84 -23.10 13.17
CA GLY A 40 8.01 -21.64 13.12
C GLY A 40 7.49 -20.87 14.34
N LYS A 41 6.77 -21.52 15.27
CA LYS A 41 6.15 -20.82 16.41
C LYS A 41 7.16 -20.11 17.32
N ASP A 42 8.37 -20.66 17.45
CA ASP A 42 9.40 -20.13 18.32
C ASP A 42 10.01 -18.82 17.76
N GLU A 43 9.87 -18.57 16.46
CA GLU A 43 10.27 -17.31 15.81
C GLU A 43 9.43 -16.11 16.28
N LEU A 44 8.22 -16.39 16.78
CA LEU A 44 7.30 -15.38 17.31
C LEU A 44 7.43 -15.11 18.82
N ASP A 45 8.26 -15.84 19.53
CA ASP A 45 8.37 -15.77 21.00
C ASP A 45 8.81 -14.37 21.49
N GLY A 46 9.55 -13.61 20.68
CA GLY A 46 10.01 -12.26 21.01
C GLY A 46 8.96 -11.16 20.83
N ILE A 47 7.88 -11.43 20.09
CA ILE A 47 6.88 -10.43 19.67
C ILE A 47 5.45 -10.73 20.15
N GLY A 48 5.29 -11.72 21.02
CA GLY A 48 4.00 -12.05 21.65
C GLY A 48 3.18 -13.13 20.95
N GLY A 49 3.72 -13.77 19.91
CA GLY A 49 3.09 -14.87 19.20
C GLY A 49 1.82 -14.51 18.42
N VAL A 50 1.43 -15.37 17.49
CA VAL A 50 0.15 -15.29 16.79
C VAL A 50 -0.66 -16.55 17.08
N SER A 51 -1.86 -16.41 17.63
CA SER A 51 -2.73 -17.56 17.88
C SER A 51 -3.17 -18.20 16.55
N LYS A 52 -3.33 -19.52 16.53
CA LYS A 52 -3.89 -20.24 15.37
C LYS A 52 -5.24 -19.67 14.93
N GLN A 53 -6.03 -19.16 15.89
CA GLN A 53 -7.32 -18.53 15.61
C GLN A 53 -7.15 -17.19 14.86
N THR A 54 -6.24 -16.34 15.30
CA THR A 54 -5.91 -15.07 14.63
C THR A 54 -5.37 -15.31 13.23
N ALA A 55 -4.41 -16.23 13.08
CA ALA A 55 -3.88 -16.62 11.78
C ALA A 55 -4.98 -17.14 10.85
N GLY A 56 -5.90 -17.96 11.36
CA GLY A 56 -7.04 -18.44 10.58
C GLY A 56 -7.97 -17.32 10.09
N VAL A 57 -8.12 -16.23 10.85
CA VAL A 57 -8.85 -15.04 10.39
C VAL A 57 -8.10 -14.34 9.25
N ILE A 58 -6.80 -14.12 9.42
CA ILE A 58 -5.96 -13.47 8.41
C ILE A 58 -5.95 -14.29 7.11
N LEU A 59 -5.73 -15.59 7.19
CA LEU A 59 -5.71 -16.49 6.03
C LEU A 59 -7.04 -16.50 5.26
N ARG A 60 -8.18 -16.41 5.95
CA ARG A 60 -9.50 -16.27 5.30
C ARG A 60 -9.61 -14.94 4.58
N GLN A 61 -9.18 -13.84 5.19
CA GLN A 61 -9.19 -12.52 4.55
C GLN A 61 -8.29 -12.49 3.32
N LEU A 62 -7.08 -13.03 3.39
CA LEU A 62 -6.19 -13.17 2.23
C LEU A 62 -6.83 -13.98 1.11
N THR A 63 -7.51 -15.08 1.44
CA THR A 63 -8.21 -15.90 0.42
C THR A 63 -9.35 -15.12 -0.21
N THR A 64 -10.13 -14.38 0.56
CA THR A 64 -11.22 -13.55 0.05
C THR A 64 -10.67 -12.45 -0.87
N PHE A 65 -9.58 -11.84 -0.46
CA PHE A 65 -8.91 -10.77 -1.19
C PHE A 65 -8.34 -11.29 -2.53
N ALA A 66 -7.64 -12.43 -2.51
CA ALA A 66 -7.14 -13.10 -3.71
C ALA A 66 -8.27 -13.47 -4.68
N ASN A 67 -9.34 -14.09 -4.19
CA ASN A 67 -10.53 -14.40 -4.99
C ASN A 67 -11.21 -13.16 -5.57
N GLY A 68 -11.08 -12.03 -4.91
CA GLY A 68 -11.51 -10.72 -5.41
C GLY A 68 -10.66 -10.18 -6.56
N GLY A 69 -9.61 -10.88 -6.98
CA GLY A 69 -8.70 -10.47 -8.07
C GLY A 69 -7.57 -9.56 -7.60
N ALA A 70 -7.28 -9.52 -6.30
CA ALA A 70 -6.17 -8.76 -5.75
C ALA A 70 -4.80 -9.29 -6.19
N GLU A 71 -4.69 -10.55 -6.61
CA GLU A 71 -3.43 -11.15 -7.08
C GLU A 71 -2.77 -10.36 -8.22
N VAL A 72 -3.56 -9.60 -8.99
CA VAL A 72 -3.02 -8.76 -10.08
C VAL A 72 -2.19 -7.59 -9.56
N PHE A 73 -2.40 -7.18 -8.31
CA PHE A 73 -1.71 -6.03 -7.71
C PHE A 73 -0.49 -6.41 -6.87
N PHE A 74 -0.29 -7.69 -6.61
CA PHE A 74 0.80 -8.18 -5.78
C PHE A 74 1.77 -9.00 -6.62
N GLY A 75 3.03 -8.62 -6.61
CA GLY A 75 4.10 -9.22 -7.39
C GLY A 75 5.30 -8.28 -7.46
N GLU A 76 6.20 -8.56 -8.37
CA GLU A 76 7.29 -7.63 -8.62
C GLU A 76 6.74 -6.27 -9.12
N PRO A 77 7.24 -5.13 -8.60
CA PRO A 77 6.81 -3.81 -9.04
C PRO A 77 7.04 -3.64 -10.54
N GLU A 78 6.00 -3.28 -11.29
CA GLU A 78 6.09 -3.02 -12.73
C GLU A 78 6.62 -1.61 -13.05
N PHE A 79 6.65 -0.72 -12.08
CA PHE A 79 7.19 0.63 -12.24
C PHE A 79 7.81 1.12 -10.91
N ASP A 80 8.73 2.05 -11.03
CA ASP A 80 9.31 2.78 -9.89
C ASP A 80 8.50 4.06 -9.68
N THR A 81 8.06 4.33 -8.46
CA THR A 81 7.30 5.55 -8.13
C THR A 81 8.08 6.83 -8.45
N ARG A 82 9.42 6.77 -8.43
CA ARG A 82 10.30 7.88 -8.86
C ARG A 82 10.16 8.20 -10.34
N ASP A 83 9.71 7.26 -11.18
CA ASP A 83 9.43 7.48 -12.59
C ASP A 83 8.33 8.52 -12.82
N LEU A 84 7.45 8.71 -11.84
CA LEU A 84 6.41 9.75 -11.90
C LEU A 84 6.99 11.18 -11.84
N LEU A 85 8.23 11.32 -11.41
CA LEU A 85 8.96 12.62 -11.39
C LEU A 85 9.71 12.94 -12.69
N ARG A 86 9.60 12.08 -13.70
CA ARG A 86 10.32 12.27 -14.97
C ARG A 86 9.96 13.60 -15.64
N ARG A 87 10.94 14.16 -16.32
CA ARG A 87 10.78 15.33 -17.18
C ARG A 87 11.07 14.98 -18.62
N ALA A 88 10.35 15.61 -19.53
CA ALA A 88 10.64 15.54 -20.95
C ALA A 88 11.91 16.31 -21.29
N GLU A 89 12.45 16.11 -22.50
CA GLU A 89 13.68 16.79 -22.98
C GLU A 89 13.57 18.32 -22.98
N ASP A 90 12.36 18.84 -23.13
CA ASP A 90 12.05 20.28 -23.07
C ASP A 90 11.92 20.83 -21.64
N GLY A 91 12.17 19.99 -20.62
CA GLY A 91 12.13 20.34 -19.21
C GLY A 91 10.74 20.35 -18.58
N ARG A 92 9.67 20.07 -19.33
CA ARG A 92 8.31 19.93 -18.80
C ARG A 92 8.15 18.60 -18.05
N GLY A 93 7.28 18.58 -17.06
CA GLY A 93 6.90 17.34 -16.38
C GLY A 93 6.15 16.40 -17.33
N VAL A 94 6.39 15.11 -17.18
CA VAL A 94 5.63 14.06 -17.87
C VAL A 94 4.28 13.89 -17.20
N ILE A 95 3.21 13.80 -17.98
CA ILE A 95 1.88 13.44 -17.48
C ILE A 95 1.75 11.92 -17.59
N SER A 96 1.59 11.26 -16.45
CA SER A 96 1.34 9.82 -16.38
C SER A 96 -0.14 9.58 -16.09
N CYS A 97 -0.80 8.74 -16.87
CA CYS A 97 -2.17 8.32 -16.65
C CYS A 97 -2.16 6.87 -16.16
N LEU A 98 -2.68 6.66 -14.96
CA LEU A 98 -2.88 5.33 -14.40
C LEU A 98 -4.35 4.95 -14.57
N GLU A 99 -4.62 4.04 -15.48
CA GLU A 99 -5.96 3.55 -15.75
C GLU A 99 -6.20 2.25 -14.98
N LEU A 100 -7.25 2.21 -14.18
CA LEU A 100 -7.60 1.07 -13.33
C LEU A 100 -8.98 0.49 -13.67
N PRO A 101 -9.21 -0.01 -14.89
CA PRO A 101 -10.54 -0.35 -15.39
C PRO A 101 -11.25 -1.47 -14.61
N GLY A 102 -10.50 -2.32 -13.93
CA GLY A 102 -11.07 -3.42 -13.13
C GLY A 102 -11.29 -3.10 -11.65
N VAL A 103 -10.85 -1.93 -11.19
CA VAL A 103 -10.77 -1.59 -9.76
C VAL A 103 -11.93 -0.72 -9.31
N ALA A 104 -12.54 0.05 -10.20
CA ALA A 104 -13.67 0.92 -9.87
C ALA A 104 -14.87 0.18 -9.22
N SER A 105 -15.04 -1.11 -9.56
CA SER A 105 -16.05 -1.98 -8.94
C SER A 105 -15.59 -2.66 -7.65
N ARG A 106 -14.39 -2.36 -7.16
CA ARG A 106 -13.73 -3.00 -6.01
C ARG A 106 -13.06 -1.95 -5.13
N PRO A 107 -13.83 -1.22 -4.33
CA PRO A 107 -13.32 -0.10 -3.52
C PRO A 107 -12.17 -0.48 -2.60
N GLU A 108 -12.18 -1.70 -2.04
CA GLU A 108 -11.12 -2.20 -1.16
C GLU A 108 -9.77 -2.35 -1.87
N LEU A 109 -9.77 -2.83 -3.14
CA LEU A 109 -8.55 -2.92 -3.94
C LEU A 109 -8.02 -1.54 -4.31
N PHE A 110 -8.90 -0.64 -4.70
CA PHE A 110 -8.53 0.72 -5.05
C PHE A 110 -7.91 1.45 -3.85
N SER A 111 -8.54 1.32 -2.70
CA SER A 111 -8.04 1.88 -1.44
C SER A 111 -6.68 1.31 -1.05
N THR A 112 -6.49 0.00 -1.18
CA THR A 112 -5.22 -0.67 -0.88
C THR A 112 -4.11 -0.20 -1.82
N PHE A 113 -4.40 -0.14 -3.11
CA PHE A 113 -3.45 0.34 -4.11
C PHE A 113 -3.04 1.80 -3.86
N LEU A 114 -4.01 2.67 -3.59
CA LEU A 114 -3.74 4.07 -3.30
C LEU A 114 -2.87 4.23 -2.06
N MET A 115 -3.18 3.51 -0.99
CA MET A 115 -2.40 3.56 0.24
C MET A 115 -0.97 3.07 0.03
N TRP A 116 -0.80 2.00 -0.74
CA TRP A 116 0.52 1.53 -1.12
C TRP A 116 1.29 2.60 -1.91
N LEU A 117 0.69 3.16 -2.97
CA LEU A 117 1.32 4.18 -3.81
C LEU A 117 1.76 5.41 -3.00
N LEU A 118 0.89 5.91 -2.14
CA LEU A 118 1.20 7.06 -1.29
C LEU A 118 2.27 6.74 -0.24
N ALA A 119 2.26 5.53 0.32
CA ALA A 119 3.27 5.08 1.28
C ALA A 119 4.66 4.92 0.61
N ASP A 120 4.69 4.35 -0.57
CA ASP A 120 5.91 4.18 -1.35
C ASP A 120 6.53 5.53 -1.74
N LEU A 121 5.71 6.45 -2.22
CA LEU A 121 6.14 7.83 -2.48
C LEU A 121 6.64 8.53 -1.21
N PHE A 122 5.98 8.31 -0.08
CA PHE A 122 6.42 8.88 1.19
C PHE A 122 7.78 8.33 1.61
N HIS A 123 8.04 7.05 1.36
CA HIS A 123 9.31 6.41 1.68
C HIS A 123 10.43 6.88 0.75
N ASP A 124 10.19 6.88 -0.54
CA ASP A 124 11.22 7.08 -1.57
C ASP A 124 11.57 8.54 -1.83
N LEU A 125 10.63 9.45 -1.61
CA LEU A 125 10.87 10.85 -1.87
C LEU A 125 11.62 11.52 -0.70
N PRO A 126 12.63 12.36 -1.00
CA PRO A 126 13.33 13.14 0.02
C PRO A 126 12.41 14.22 0.61
N GLU A 127 12.74 14.66 1.83
CA GLU A 127 12.12 15.84 2.40
C GLU A 127 12.56 17.09 1.62
N GLU A 128 11.58 17.84 1.13
CA GLU A 128 11.82 19.05 0.32
C GLU A 128 11.46 20.33 1.07
N GLY A 129 10.78 20.20 2.19
CA GLY A 129 10.29 21.36 2.94
C GLY A 129 9.09 22.04 2.26
N ASP A 130 8.95 23.32 2.50
CA ASP A 130 7.84 24.13 1.94
C ASP A 130 8.26 24.73 0.61
N LEU A 131 7.87 24.07 -0.49
CA LEU A 131 8.17 24.50 -1.84
C LEU A 131 7.07 25.43 -2.38
N ASP A 132 7.45 26.45 -3.17
CA ASP A 132 6.51 27.33 -3.86
C ASP A 132 5.62 26.57 -4.87
N LYS A 133 6.12 25.47 -5.41
CA LYS A 133 5.41 24.61 -6.37
C LYS A 133 5.70 23.15 -6.08
N PRO A 134 4.68 22.29 -6.14
CA PRO A 134 4.89 20.85 -5.99
C PRO A 134 5.75 20.29 -7.12
N LYS A 135 6.55 19.27 -6.81
CA LYS A 135 7.33 18.49 -7.77
C LYS A 135 6.49 17.47 -8.51
N LEU A 136 5.48 16.94 -7.84
CA LEU A 136 4.54 15.96 -8.36
C LEU A 136 3.12 16.36 -7.93
N VAL A 137 2.17 16.18 -8.82
CA VAL A 137 0.76 16.44 -8.52
C VAL A 137 -0.07 15.24 -8.95
N PHE A 138 -0.85 14.72 -8.00
CA PHE A 138 -1.85 13.69 -8.26
C PHE A 138 -3.24 14.29 -8.42
N PHE A 139 -3.94 13.83 -9.43
CA PHE A 139 -5.37 14.04 -9.60
C PHE A 139 -6.06 12.68 -9.51
N PHE A 140 -6.84 12.47 -8.45
CA PHE A 140 -7.68 11.29 -8.29
C PHE A 140 -9.08 11.63 -8.80
N ASP A 141 -9.36 11.15 -10.01
CA ASP A 141 -10.71 11.28 -10.58
C ASP A 141 -11.67 10.27 -9.94
N GLU A 142 -12.94 10.59 -9.93
CA GLU A 142 -13.99 9.82 -9.26
C GLU A 142 -13.66 9.51 -7.78
N ALA A 143 -13.12 10.49 -7.08
CA ALA A 143 -12.62 10.34 -5.70
C ALA A 143 -13.70 9.87 -4.71
N HIS A 144 -14.99 9.99 -5.04
CA HIS A 144 -16.07 9.43 -4.24
C HIS A 144 -15.93 7.91 -4.05
N LEU A 145 -15.32 7.20 -5.01
CA LEU A 145 -15.05 5.75 -4.88
C LEU A 145 -14.07 5.41 -3.74
N LEU A 146 -13.24 6.36 -3.34
CA LEU A 146 -12.34 6.22 -2.20
C LEU A 146 -13.05 6.40 -0.86
N PHE A 147 -14.07 7.25 -0.85
CA PHE A 147 -14.70 7.71 0.39
C PHE A 147 -16.02 7.01 0.67
N ASN A 148 -16.69 6.46 -0.36
CA ASN A 148 -17.91 5.69 -0.19
C ASN A 148 -17.61 4.39 0.57
N ASP A 149 -18.37 4.15 1.64
CA ASP A 149 -18.25 2.98 2.52
C ASP A 149 -16.87 2.82 3.20
N ALA A 150 -16.02 3.85 3.14
CA ALA A 150 -14.73 3.84 3.80
C ALA A 150 -14.87 3.91 5.32
N SER A 151 -14.03 3.16 6.05
CA SER A 151 -13.99 3.27 7.50
C SER A 151 -13.34 4.59 7.94
N ASP A 152 -13.79 5.16 9.07
CA ASP A 152 -13.20 6.38 9.64
C ASP A 152 -11.67 6.26 9.78
N ALA A 153 -11.19 5.09 10.19
CA ALA A 153 -9.76 4.82 10.33
C ALA A 153 -9.01 4.91 9.00
N PHE A 154 -9.63 4.50 7.90
CA PHE A 154 -9.04 4.61 6.57
C PHE A 154 -9.01 6.08 6.11
N LEU A 155 -10.08 6.83 6.33
CA LEU A 155 -10.15 8.26 6.02
C LEU A 155 -9.09 9.05 6.80
N ASP A 156 -8.93 8.77 8.08
CA ASP A 156 -7.90 9.38 8.92
C ASP A 156 -6.49 9.06 8.40
N GLN A 157 -6.25 7.83 7.97
CA GLN A 157 -4.97 7.42 7.42
C GLN A 157 -4.65 8.10 6.09
N ILE A 158 -5.62 8.21 5.18
CA ILE A 158 -5.45 8.99 3.94
C ILE A 158 -5.14 10.44 4.28
N ALA A 159 -5.92 11.07 5.15
CA ALA A 159 -5.74 12.47 5.52
C ALA A 159 -4.34 12.70 6.14
N GLN A 160 -3.88 11.78 6.98
CA GLN A 160 -2.54 11.84 7.56
C GLN A 160 -1.45 11.69 6.49
N THR A 161 -1.57 10.69 5.61
CA THR A 161 -0.59 10.43 4.56
C THR A 161 -0.50 11.60 3.58
N VAL A 162 -1.64 12.14 3.12
CA VAL A 162 -1.67 13.32 2.24
C VAL A 162 -1.04 14.55 2.90
N ARG A 163 -1.24 14.71 4.21
CA ARG A 163 -0.61 15.80 4.96
C ARG A 163 0.91 15.64 5.06
N LEU A 164 1.38 14.41 5.28
CA LEU A 164 2.81 14.11 5.38
C LEU A 164 3.53 14.20 4.03
N ILE A 165 2.89 13.73 2.95
CA ILE A 165 3.52 13.72 1.62
C ILE A 165 3.71 15.13 1.04
N ARG A 166 3.04 16.12 1.61
CA ARG A 166 3.23 17.52 1.26
C ARG A 166 4.67 17.97 1.50
N SER A 167 5.31 17.56 2.60
CA SER A 167 6.71 17.88 2.90
C SER A 167 7.70 17.29 1.89
N LYS A 168 7.26 16.29 1.14
CA LYS A 168 7.98 15.67 0.02
C LYS A 168 7.77 16.40 -1.32
N GLY A 169 7.04 17.50 -1.31
CA GLY A 169 6.74 18.28 -2.52
C GLY A 169 5.65 17.65 -3.39
N VAL A 170 4.74 16.87 -2.82
CA VAL A 170 3.62 16.24 -3.54
C VAL A 170 2.32 16.96 -3.24
N GLY A 171 1.60 17.37 -4.30
CA GLY A 171 0.24 17.90 -4.24
C GLY A 171 -0.77 16.83 -4.60
N VAL A 172 -1.90 16.80 -3.90
CA VAL A 172 -2.99 15.84 -4.16
C VAL A 172 -4.29 16.58 -4.36
N PHE A 173 -4.98 16.27 -5.45
CA PHE A 173 -6.31 16.78 -5.77
C PHE A 173 -7.29 15.63 -5.91
N PHE A 174 -8.38 15.71 -5.20
CA PHE A 174 -9.51 14.79 -5.33
C PHE A 174 -10.58 15.46 -6.18
N VAL A 175 -10.93 14.81 -7.30
CA VAL A 175 -11.96 15.26 -8.23
C VAL A 175 -13.18 14.35 -8.07
N THR A 176 -14.35 14.94 -7.85
CA THR A 176 -15.59 14.19 -7.65
C THR A 176 -16.76 14.91 -8.26
N GLN A 177 -17.74 14.15 -8.77
CA GLN A 177 -19.00 14.67 -9.29
C GLN A 177 -20.07 14.79 -8.18
N SER A 178 -19.83 14.16 -7.04
CA SER A 178 -20.69 14.21 -5.86
C SER A 178 -19.92 14.75 -4.67
N PRO A 179 -20.42 15.80 -4.00
CA PRO A 179 -19.77 16.33 -2.79
C PRO A 179 -19.93 15.39 -1.60
#